data_3dea837ea3129711b37ab9927de5a3ea
#
_entry.id   3dea837ea3129711b37ab9927de5a3ea
#
_cell.length_a   1.000
_cell.length_b   1.000
_cell.length_c   1.000
_cell.angle_alpha   90.00
_cell.angle_beta   90.00
_cell.angle_gamma   90.00
#
_symmetry.space_group_name_H-M   'P 1'
#
loop_
_entity.id
_entity.type
_entity.pdbx_description
1 polymer ?
#
loop_
_entity_poly.entity_id
_entity_poly.type
_entity_poly.pdbx_seq_one_letter_code
_entity_poly.pdbx_strand_id
1 'polypeptide(L)'
;MSDTTTNLLLPYILAAQAQKHVTHNEALRLLDGLVQLSVLDRDMTAPPGSPADGDRHIVASGGTGDWMGWDLNVALYTDGTWLRLPPRAGWRAWVENEGLLLVYDGAGWIGTTPTDVQNLGLLGLGTTADAANPFSAKLNAALW
;
A
#
# COMPACT_ATOMS: atom_id res chain seq x y z
N MET A 1 -4.36 -26.67 3.38
CA MET A 1 -5.01 -25.52 2.73
C MET A 1 -5.92 -24.91 3.79
N SER A 2 -5.80 -23.63 4.05
CA SER A 2 -6.66 -22.94 5.02
C SER A 2 -8.08 -22.82 4.47
N ASP A 3 -9.09 -22.80 5.34
CA ASP A 3 -10.49 -22.55 4.95
C ASP A 3 -10.83 -21.06 4.89
N THR A 4 -9.82 -20.19 5.09
CA THR A 4 -9.94 -18.73 5.08
C THR A 4 -8.76 -18.07 4.40
N THR A 5 -8.93 -16.81 3.95
CA THR A 5 -7.85 -15.95 3.45
C THR A 5 -6.92 -15.54 4.60
N THR A 6 -5.68 -15.17 4.28
CA THR A 6 -4.62 -14.96 5.29
C THR A 6 -4.75 -13.64 6.05
N ASN A 7 -5.05 -12.53 5.35
CA ASN A 7 -5.06 -11.20 5.96
C ASN A 7 -6.40 -10.83 6.61
N LEU A 8 -7.51 -11.08 5.92
CA LEU A 8 -8.85 -10.68 6.36
C LEU A 8 -9.66 -11.83 6.95
N LEU A 9 -9.14 -13.07 6.93
CA LEU A 9 -9.81 -14.28 7.40
C LEU A 9 -11.18 -14.51 6.76
N LEU A 10 -11.33 -14.14 5.48
CA LEU A 10 -12.56 -14.32 4.73
C LEU A 10 -12.77 -15.82 4.46
N PRO A 11 -13.95 -16.40 4.79
CA PRO A 11 -14.19 -17.83 4.61
C PRO A 11 -14.28 -18.20 3.12
N TYR A 12 -13.59 -19.28 2.75
CA TYR A 12 -13.72 -19.87 1.42
C TYR A 12 -14.98 -20.71 1.27
N ILE A 13 -15.50 -20.77 0.07
CA ILE A 13 -16.55 -21.71 -0.29
C ILE A 13 -15.89 -23.08 -0.48
N LEU A 14 -16.35 -24.09 0.27
CA LEU A 14 -15.86 -25.45 0.18
C LEU A 14 -16.36 -26.17 -1.07
N ALA A 15 -15.63 -27.21 -1.52
CA ALA A 15 -15.73 -27.85 -2.84
C ALA A 15 -17.07 -28.55 -3.19
N ALA A 16 -18.08 -28.53 -2.33
CA ALA A 16 -19.37 -29.20 -2.57
C ALA A 16 -20.29 -28.48 -3.59
N GLN A 17 -19.89 -27.34 -4.14
CA GLN A 17 -20.70 -26.57 -5.10
C GLN A 17 -19.95 -26.43 -6.42
N ALA A 18 -20.24 -27.30 -7.38
CA ALA A 18 -19.79 -27.36 -8.77
C ALA A 18 -19.01 -26.11 -9.27
N GLN A 19 -17.67 -26.13 -9.17
CA GLN A 19 -16.69 -25.15 -9.68
C GLN A 19 -16.89 -23.65 -9.33
N LYS A 20 -18.03 -23.23 -8.77
CA LYS A 20 -18.27 -21.84 -8.35
C LYS A 20 -17.29 -21.40 -7.25
N HIS A 21 -16.80 -22.34 -6.45
CA HIS A 21 -15.83 -22.09 -5.40
C HIS A 21 -14.48 -21.56 -5.95
N VAL A 22 -14.04 -21.98 -7.12
CA VAL A 22 -12.74 -21.57 -7.69
C VAL A 22 -12.74 -20.06 -7.96
N THR A 23 -13.64 -19.58 -8.81
CA THR A 23 -13.72 -18.16 -9.17
C THR A 23 -14.04 -17.27 -7.96
N HIS A 24 -14.89 -17.75 -7.04
CA HIS A 24 -15.23 -17.00 -5.84
C HIS A 24 -14.02 -16.88 -4.91
N ASN A 25 -13.30 -17.97 -4.68
CA ASN A 25 -12.14 -17.96 -3.80
C ASN A 25 -10.97 -17.17 -4.39
N GLU A 26 -10.79 -17.17 -5.71
CA GLU A 26 -9.86 -16.28 -6.40
C GLU A 26 -10.21 -14.81 -6.15
N ALA A 27 -11.48 -14.43 -6.25
CA ALA A 27 -11.93 -13.08 -5.96
C ALA A 27 -11.69 -12.69 -4.48
N LEU A 28 -11.90 -13.62 -3.56
CA LEU A 28 -11.61 -13.40 -2.12
C LEU A 28 -10.12 -13.19 -1.85
N ARG A 29 -9.23 -13.92 -2.55
CA ARG A 29 -7.77 -13.72 -2.44
C ARG A 29 -7.35 -12.34 -2.95
N LEU A 30 -7.91 -11.89 -4.08
CA LEU A 30 -7.68 -10.54 -4.59
C LEU A 30 -8.15 -9.48 -3.59
N LEU A 31 -9.34 -9.67 -3.03
CA LEU A 31 -9.90 -8.77 -2.02
C LEU A 31 -9.03 -8.73 -0.77
N ASP A 32 -8.59 -9.88 -0.28
CA ASP A 32 -7.70 -10.03 0.87
C ASP A 32 -6.36 -9.33 0.67
N GLY A 33 -5.84 -9.35 -0.55
CA GLY A 33 -4.60 -8.65 -0.91
C GLY A 33 -4.72 -7.14 -1.00
N LEU A 34 -5.92 -6.62 -1.30
CA LEU A 34 -6.14 -5.21 -1.62
C LEU A 34 -6.78 -4.39 -0.50
N VAL A 35 -7.67 -5.00 0.29
CA VAL A 35 -8.34 -4.30 1.38
C VAL A 35 -7.35 -4.06 2.52
N GLN A 36 -7.27 -2.81 2.99
CA GLN A 36 -6.29 -2.40 4.00
C GLN A 36 -4.85 -2.76 3.57
N LEU A 37 -4.51 -2.40 2.32
CA LEU A 37 -3.24 -2.74 1.72
C LEU A 37 -2.08 -2.21 2.56
N SER A 38 -1.36 -3.14 3.19
CA SER A 38 -0.07 -2.93 3.84
C SER A 38 0.97 -3.74 3.09
N VAL A 39 2.13 -3.20 2.85
CA VAL A 39 3.27 -3.87 2.19
C VAL A 39 4.48 -3.83 3.11
N LEU A 40 5.26 -4.90 3.15
CA LEU A 40 6.44 -4.99 3.99
C LEU A 40 7.50 -3.97 3.59
N ASP A 41 7.72 -3.83 2.28
CA ASP A 41 8.66 -2.87 1.68
C ASP A 41 8.30 -2.54 0.22
N ARG A 42 9.11 -1.66 -0.38
CA ARG A 42 9.00 -1.24 -1.79
C ARG A 42 10.35 -1.16 -2.52
N ASP A 43 11.40 -1.70 -1.91
CA ASP A 43 12.79 -1.52 -2.39
C ASP A 43 13.36 -2.80 -3.01
N MET A 44 12.66 -3.93 -2.88
CA MET A 44 13.11 -5.21 -3.42
C MET A 44 12.83 -5.32 -4.91
N THR A 45 13.82 -5.82 -5.66
CA THR A 45 13.70 -6.15 -7.09
C THR A 45 13.48 -7.64 -7.33
N ALA A 46 13.67 -8.48 -6.32
CA ALA A 46 13.49 -9.93 -6.40
C ALA A 46 12.69 -10.46 -5.21
N PRO A 47 11.92 -11.54 -5.38
CA PRO A 47 11.22 -12.18 -4.27
C PRO A 47 12.14 -12.57 -3.12
N PRO A 48 11.71 -12.45 -1.86
CA PRO A 48 12.43 -13.00 -0.72
C PRO A 48 12.51 -14.52 -0.79
N GLY A 49 13.57 -15.10 -0.22
CA GLY A 49 13.84 -16.55 -0.29
C GLY A 49 12.88 -17.41 0.54
N SER A 50 12.16 -16.82 1.48
CA SER A 50 11.24 -17.53 2.38
C SER A 50 10.03 -16.65 2.70
N PRO A 51 9.16 -16.37 1.71
CA PRO A 51 7.97 -15.57 1.95
C PRO A 51 6.95 -16.34 2.78
N ALA A 52 6.19 -15.63 3.61
CA ALA A 52 5.04 -16.16 4.30
C ALA A 52 3.75 -15.88 3.51
N ASP A 53 2.74 -16.75 3.65
CA ASP A 53 1.42 -16.48 3.07
C ASP A 53 0.87 -15.15 3.60
N GLY A 54 0.40 -14.31 2.68
CA GLY A 54 -0.08 -12.96 2.98
C GLY A 54 0.98 -11.86 2.84
N ASP A 55 2.26 -12.18 2.66
CA ASP A 55 3.31 -11.19 2.41
C ASP A 55 3.01 -10.37 1.16
N ARG A 56 3.18 -9.07 1.28
CA ARG A 56 2.96 -8.12 0.18
C ARG A 56 4.13 -7.17 0.06
N HIS A 57 4.53 -6.91 -1.18
CA HIS A 57 5.61 -5.99 -1.53
C HIS A 57 5.19 -5.12 -2.70
N ILE A 58 5.68 -3.89 -2.79
CA ILE A 58 5.70 -3.14 -4.03
C ILE A 58 7.02 -3.44 -4.71
N VAL A 59 6.96 -4.02 -5.90
CA VAL A 59 8.16 -4.38 -6.65
C VAL A 59 8.89 -3.11 -7.10
N ALA A 60 10.17 -2.98 -6.74
CA ALA A 60 10.99 -1.88 -7.21
C ALA A 60 11.25 -1.97 -8.73
N SER A 61 11.66 -0.87 -9.35
CA SER A 61 12.01 -0.86 -10.77
C SER A 61 13.17 -1.82 -11.06
N GLY A 62 13.05 -2.60 -12.13
CA GLY A 62 14.02 -3.63 -12.49
C GLY A 62 13.70 -4.99 -11.84
N GLY A 63 12.43 -5.33 -11.69
CA GLY A 63 11.98 -6.60 -11.14
C GLY A 63 12.60 -7.81 -11.82
N THR A 64 13.03 -8.81 -11.04
CA THR A 64 13.70 -10.03 -11.49
C THR A 64 13.06 -11.28 -10.87
N GLY A 65 13.48 -12.46 -11.34
CA GLY A 65 12.89 -13.73 -10.90
C GLY A 65 11.39 -13.77 -11.20
N ASP A 66 10.60 -14.23 -10.24
CA ASP A 66 9.13 -14.30 -10.39
C ASP A 66 8.48 -12.91 -10.53
N TRP A 67 9.20 -11.85 -10.20
CA TRP A 67 8.73 -10.46 -10.31
C TRP A 67 9.18 -9.76 -11.60
N MET A 68 9.75 -10.49 -12.56
CA MET A 68 10.18 -9.91 -13.84
C MET A 68 9.02 -9.21 -14.56
N GLY A 69 9.18 -7.90 -14.86
CA GLY A 69 8.17 -7.08 -15.51
C GLY A 69 6.98 -6.69 -14.61
N TRP A 70 7.15 -6.79 -13.29
CA TRP A 70 6.14 -6.36 -12.31
C TRP A 70 6.48 -5.02 -11.65
N ASP A 71 7.35 -4.24 -12.24
CA ASP A 71 7.78 -2.95 -11.71
C ASP A 71 6.60 -2.12 -11.21
N LEU A 72 6.71 -1.59 -10.01
CA LEU A 72 5.70 -0.79 -9.31
C LEU A 72 4.36 -1.50 -9.02
N ASN A 73 4.24 -2.79 -9.34
CA ASN A 73 3.05 -3.56 -8.98
C ASN A 73 3.17 -4.09 -7.55
N VAL A 74 2.02 -4.39 -6.96
CA VAL A 74 1.99 -5.12 -5.70
C VAL A 74 2.13 -6.60 -6.00
N ALA A 75 3.08 -7.25 -5.34
CA ALA A 75 3.26 -8.69 -5.32
C ALA A 75 2.67 -9.23 -4.00
N LEU A 76 1.71 -10.12 -4.09
CA LEU A 76 1.10 -10.83 -2.97
C LEU A 76 1.52 -12.30 -3.01
N TYR A 77 2.09 -12.82 -1.92
CA TYR A 77 2.37 -14.24 -1.79
C TYR A 77 1.16 -14.97 -1.19
N THR A 78 0.65 -15.96 -1.89
CA THR A 78 -0.51 -16.75 -1.44
C THR A 78 -0.49 -18.13 -2.07
N ASP A 79 -0.83 -19.16 -1.28
CA ASP A 79 -0.86 -20.58 -1.70
C ASP A 79 0.44 -21.03 -2.39
N GLY A 80 1.61 -20.57 -1.89
CA GLY A 80 2.92 -20.98 -2.39
C GLY A 80 3.35 -20.30 -3.69
N THR A 81 2.67 -19.24 -4.14
CA THR A 81 3.00 -18.52 -5.39
C THR A 81 2.80 -17.02 -5.25
N TRP A 82 3.49 -16.26 -6.09
CA TRP A 82 3.33 -14.82 -6.19
C TRP A 82 2.16 -14.46 -7.12
N LEU A 83 1.28 -13.61 -6.64
CA LEU A 83 0.17 -13.04 -7.40
C LEU A 83 0.46 -11.56 -7.69
N ARG A 84 0.40 -11.19 -8.98
CA ARG A 84 0.59 -9.81 -9.42
C ARG A 84 -0.70 -9.02 -9.30
N LEU A 85 -0.65 -7.88 -8.62
CA LEU A 85 -1.76 -6.94 -8.49
C LEU A 85 -1.34 -5.59 -9.10
N PRO A 86 -1.67 -5.32 -10.38
CA PRO A 86 -1.34 -4.07 -11.05
C PRO A 86 -2.12 -2.91 -10.42
N PRO A 87 -1.44 -1.88 -9.88
CA PRO A 87 -2.12 -0.79 -9.23
C PRO A 87 -2.85 0.11 -10.22
N ARG A 88 -3.90 0.77 -9.74
CA ARG A 88 -4.61 1.83 -10.46
C ARG A 88 -4.43 3.15 -9.73
N ALA A 89 -4.50 4.26 -10.46
CA ALA A 89 -4.43 5.60 -9.86
C ALA A 89 -5.44 5.74 -8.71
N GLY A 90 -4.96 6.25 -7.58
CA GLY A 90 -5.74 6.38 -6.35
C GLY A 90 -5.63 5.19 -5.38
N TRP A 91 -4.97 4.09 -5.75
CA TRP A 91 -4.67 3.03 -4.79
C TRP A 91 -3.76 3.54 -3.69
N ARG A 92 -3.98 3.05 -2.48
CA ARG A 92 -3.21 3.43 -1.29
C ARG A 92 -2.55 2.20 -0.71
N ALA A 93 -1.31 2.36 -0.26
CA ALA A 93 -0.55 1.33 0.41
C ALA A 93 0.18 1.91 1.63
N TRP A 94 0.10 1.22 2.76
CA TRP A 94 0.95 1.48 3.91
C TRP A 94 2.26 0.72 3.73
N VAL A 95 3.40 1.38 3.82
CA VAL A 95 4.73 0.74 3.76
C VAL A 95 5.24 0.58 5.19
N GLU A 96 5.31 -0.67 5.64
CA GLU A 96 5.56 -0.99 7.06
C GLU A 96 6.96 -0.59 7.52
N ASN A 97 7.98 -0.90 6.74
CA ASN A 97 9.38 -0.58 7.09
C ASN A 97 9.67 0.92 7.10
N GLU A 98 8.89 1.74 6.39
CA GLU A 98 9.07 3.19 6.33
C GLU A 98 8.07 3.95 7.20
N GLY A 99 6.96 3.34 7.60
CA GLY A 99 5.87 3.99 8.32
C GLY A 99 5.18 5.08 7.51
N LEU A 100 5.05 4.87 6.18
CA LEU A 100 4.51 5.85 5.24
C LEU A 100 3.27 5.33 4.53
N LEU A 101 2.32 6.24 4.33
CA LEU A 101 1.19 6.02 3.43
C LEU A 101 1.53 6.56 2.04
N LEU A 102 1.41 5.68 1.04
CA LEU A 102 1.61 6.02 -0.36
C LEU A 102 0.29 6.02 -1.12
N VAL A 103 0.26 6.79 -2.21
CA VAL A 103 -0.78 6.76 -3.23
C VAL A 103 -0.14 6.49 -4.58
N TYR A 104 -0.74 5.60 -5.37
CA TYR A 104 -0.35 5.41 -6.76
C TYR A 104 -1.01 6.47 -7.63
N ASP A 105 -0.23 7.30 -8.32
CA ASP A 105 -0.73 8.42 -9.14
C ASP A 105 -1.06 8.04 -10.59
N GLY A 106 -0.78 6.79 -10.97
CA GLY A 106 -0.89 6.27 -12.33
C GLY A 106 0.46 6.03 -13.00
N ALA A 107 1.53 6.58 -12.47
CA ALA A 107 2.91 6.41 -12.96
C ALA A 107 3.84 5.84 -11.87
N GLY A 108 3.59 6.17 -10.60
CA GLY A 108 4.41 5.74 -9.48
C GLY A 108 3.72 5.87 -8.14
N TRP A 109 4.38 5.36 -7.11
CA TRP A 109 3.95 5.46 -5.73
C TRP A 109 4.55 6.70 -5.08
N ILE A 110 3.69 7.64 -4.68
CA ILE A 110 4.07 8.92 -4.05
C ILE A 110 3.62 8.97 -2.60
N GLY A 111 4.44 9.59 -1.75
CA GLY A 111 4.09 9.82 -0.35
C GLY A 111 2.92 10.81 -0.22
N THR A 112 2.03 10.55 0.74
CA THR A 112 0.92 11.47 1.05
C THR A 112 1.33 12.60 1.99
N THR A 113 2.46 12.46 2.67
CA THR A 113 3.01 13.51 3.52
C THR A 113 3.90 14.42 2.69
N PRO A 114 3.58 15.72 2.56
CA PRO A 114 4.47 16.65 1.88
C PRO A 114 5.83 16.72 2.60
N THR A 115 6.91 16.54 1.87
CA THR A 115 8.27 16.77 2.38
C THR A 115 8.58 18.26 2.47
N ASP A 116 7.93 19.05 1.60
CA ASP A 116 8.05 20.50 1.55
C ASP A 116 6.67 21.16 1.64
N VAL A 117 6.57 22.19 2.46
CA VAL A 117 5.36 23.00 2.59
C VAL A 117 5.61 24.33 1.90
N GLN A 118 5.16 24.45 0.65
CA GLN A 118 5.38 25.62 -0.22
C GLN A 118 4.06 26.19 -0.70
N ASN A 119 4.06 27.49 -1.08
CA ASN A 119 2.91 28.18 -1.66
C ASN A 119 1.63 28.11 -0.80
N LEU A 120 1.80 28.13 0.52
CA LEU A 120 0.67 28.20 1.44
C LEU A 120 0.00 29.57 1.33
N GLY A 121 -1.32 29.58 1.13
CA GLY A 121 -2.08 30.82 1.19
C GLY A 121 -2.12 31.41 2.61
N LEU A 122 -2.22 30.54 3.62
CA LEU A 122 -2.25 30.91 5.04
C LEU A 122 -1.47 29.89 5.87
N LEU A 123 -0.66 30.36 6.83
CA LEU A 123 0.02 29.50 7.81
C LEU A 123 -0.16 30.07 9.22
N GLY A 124 -0.90 29.35 10.06
CA GLY A 124 -1.08 29.65 11.48
C GLY A 124 -0.38 28.62 12.37
N LEU A 125 0.53 29.03 13.22
CA LEU A 125 1.18 28.20 14.23
C LEU A 125 0.63 28.52 15.62
N GLY A 126 -0.21 27.64 16.18
CA GLY A 126 -0.87 27.87 17.48
C GLY A 126 -1.91 29.00 17.48
N THR A 127 -2.29 29.48 16.28
CA THR A 127 -3.31 30.52 16.07
C THR A 127 -3.86 30.42 14.65
N THR A 128 -4.92 31.17 14.35
CA THR A 128 -5.50 31.24 13.01
C THR A 128 -4.84 32.38 12.22
N ALA A 129 -4.36 32.08 11.01
CA ALA A 129 -3.93 33.08 10.04
C ALA A 129 -5.14 33.54 9.20
N ASP A 130 -5.10 34.76 8.67
CA ASP A 130 -6.12 35.37 7.84
C ASP A 130 -5.49 36.10 6.62
N ALA A 131 -6.33 36.64 5.75
CA ALA A 131 -5.85 37.32 4.55
C ALA A 131 -5.00 38.58 4.83
N ALA A 132 -5.18 39.24 5.99
CA ALA A 132 -4.38 40.39 6.41
C ALA A 132 -3.07 39.95 7.09
N ASN A 133 -3.08 38.77 7.72
CA ASN A 133 -1.94 38.15 8.41
C ASN A 133 -1.74 36.72 7.92
N PRO A 134 -1.22 36.52 6.69
CA PRO A 134 -1.12 35.21 6.05
C PRO A 134 -0.14 34.27 6.77
N PHE A 135 0.80 34.81 7.54
CA PHE A 135 1.63 34.07 8.47
C PHE A 135 1.38 34.57 9.89
N SER A 136 0.86 33.73 10.76
CA SER A 136 0.58 34.03 12.16
C SER A 136 1.12 32.94 13.07
N ALA A 137 1.83 33.32 14.12
CA ALA A 137 2.36 32.40 15.12
C ALA A 137 2.03 32.88 16.53
N LYS A 138 1.50 31.98 17.37
CA LYS A 138 1.31 32.16 18.80
C LYS A 138 2.07 31.06 19.53
N LEU A 139 3.25 31.41 20.03
CA LEU A 139 4.16 30.51 20.71
C LEU A 139 4.24 30.91 22.18
N ASN A 140 4.14 29.92 23.09
CA ASN A 140 4.30 30.17 24.52
C ASN A 140 5.78 30.43 24.89
N ALA A 141 6.71 29.89 24.09
CA ALA A 141 8.13 30.16 24.15
C ALA A 141 8.72 30.01 22.74
N ALA A 142 9.52 30.98 22.33
CA ALA A 142 10.29 30.90 21.09
C ALA A 142 11.77 30.86 21.42
N LEU A 143 12.50 29.87 20.90
CA LEU A 143 13.95 29.88 20.86
C LEU A 143 14.38 30.46 19.51
N TRP A 144 15.17 31.56 19.58
CA TRP A 144 15.74 32.21 18.41
C TRP A 144 17.19 31.83 18.25
#